data_fc99af96b1614140538f8b1666be7f2a
#
_entry.id   fc99af96b1614140538f8b1666be7f2a
#
_cell.length_a   1.000
_cell.length_b   1.000
_cell.length_c   1.000
_cell.angle_alpha   90.00
_cell.angle_beta   90.00
_cell.angle_gamma   90.00
#
_symmetry.space_group_name_H-M   'P 1'
#
loop_
_entity.id
_entity.type
_entity.pdbx_description
1 polymer ?
#
loop_
_entity_poly.entity_id
_entity_poly.type
_entity_poly.pdbx_seq_one_letter_code
_entity_poly.pdbx_strand_id
1 'polypeptide(L)'
;KDSMTEPQFKKILNYVTAQINCGHTTVRSSKAWNSYLDTTRLGRMFPLTVKVWDEAMVVTGNLNRRDSILTRGAIITRINERTKEELVDTMFANISTDGYNRTHKYQTLSNRGFFGSIYTTLFGISDTYTFGYLDSTGKSKTITIPAYKAVRDTSARTGTRPFTPSLPQPSKKERRR
;
A
#
# COMPACT_ATOMS: atom_id res chain seq x y z
N LYS A 1 -19.54 -2.86 26.97
CA LYS A 1 -19.35 -2.58 25.54
C LYS A 1 -17.89 -2.18 25.37
N ASP A 2 -17.14 -3.02 24.67
CA ASP A 2 -15.73 -2.75 24.42
C ASP A 2 -15.60 -1.56 23.46
N SER A 3 -14.74 -0.60 23.82
CA SER A 3 -14.44 0.54 22.97
C SER A 3 -13.63 0.07 21.75
N MET A 4 -13.93 0.58 20.59
CA MET A 4 -13.27 0.24 19.35
C MET A 4 -12.47 1.45 18.83
N THR A 5 -11.26 1.19 18.34
CA THR A 5 -10.45 2.25 17.69
C THR A 5 -10.99 2.57 16.30
N GLU A 6 -10.73 3.79 15.81
CA GLU A 6 -11.13 4.16 14.45
C GLU A 6 -10.62 3.21 13.34
N PRO A 7 -9.36 2.73 13.36
CA PRO A 7 -8.92 1.71 12.39
C PRO A 7 -9.71 0.42 12.43
N GLN A 8 -10.07 -0.06 13.62
CA GLN A 8 -10.89 -1.27 13.77
C GLN A 8 -12.29 -1.06 13.19
N PHE A 9 -12.91 0.08 13.48
CA PHE A 9 -14.22 0.43 12.94
C PHE A 9 -14.17 0.60 11.43
N LYS A 10 -13.16 1.29 10.92
CA LYS A 10 -12.95 1.45 9.47
C LYS A 10 -12.79 0.11 8.75
N LYS A 11 -12.11 -0.86 9.35
CA LYS A 11 -11.99 -2.21 8.79
C LYS A 11 -13.36 -2.87 8.59
N ILE A 12 -14.24 -2.77 9.59
CA ILE A 12 -15.61 -3.30 9.51
C ILE A 12 -16.39 -2.59 8.40
N LEU A 13 -16.34 -1.26 8.36
CA LEU A 13 -17.03 -0.47 7.34
C LEU A 13 -16.52 -0.78 5.93
N ASN A 14 -15.21 -0.93 5.74
CA ASN A 14 -14.64 -1.29 4.43
C ASN A 14 -15.18 -2.65 3.96
N TYR A 15 -15.24 -3.63 4.85
CA TYR A 15 -15.81 -4.94 4.53
C TYR A 15 -17.27 -4.82 4.09
N VAL A 16 -18.10 -4.12 4.87
CA VAL A 16 -19.52 -3.93 4.56
C VAL A 16 -19.72 -3.16 3.25
N THR A 17 -18.98 -2.08 3.04
CA THR A 17 -19.11 -1.27 1.82
C THR A 17 -18.61 -2.01 0.58
N ALA A 18 -17.61 -2.88 0.72
CA ALA A 18 -17.15 -3.70 -0.39
C ALA A 18 -18.21 -4.70 -0.89
N GLN A 19 -19.13 -5.13 -0.01
CA GLN A 19 -20.24 -6.03 -0.40
C GLN A 19 -21.33 -5.32 -1.23
N ILE A 20 -21.36 -3.98 -1.23
CA ILE A 20 -22.31 -3.21 -2.04
C ILE A 20 -21.96 -3.28 -3.53
N ASN A 21 -20.75 -3.68 -3.86
CA ASN A 21 -20.21 -3.77 -5.23
C ASN A 21 -20.36 -2.45 -6.03
N CYS A 22 -20.11 -1.32 -5.34
CA CYS A 22 -20.07 0.01 -5.92
C CYS A 22 -18.70 0.65 -5.64
N GLY A 23 -17.90 0.85 -6.69
CA GLY A 23 -16.54 1.40 -6.59
C GLY A 23 -16.49 2.86 -6.11
N HIS A 24 -17.62 3.57 -6.19
CA HIS A 24 -17.73 4.93 -5.70
C HIS A 24 -18.02 5.02 -4.19
N THR A 25 -18.37 3.90 -3.55
CA THR A 25 -18.62 3.82 -2.11
C THR A 25 -17.33 3.50 -1.38
N THR A 26 -16.74 4.48 -0.71
CA THR A 26 -15.47 4.34 0.01
C THR A 26 -15.54 4.91 1.41
N VAL A 27 -14.82 4.30 2.34
CA VAL A 27 -14.69 4.77 3.73
C VAL A 27 -13.37 5.51 3.89
N ARG A 28 -13.44 6.78 4.23
CA ARG A 28 -12.26 7.61 4.52
C ARG A 28 -12.02 7.69 6.02
N SER A 29 -10.76 7.83 6.41
CA SER A 29 -10.42 8.13 7.81
C SER A 29 -10.90 9.53 8.18
N SER A 30 -11.22 9.74 9.47
CA SER A 30 -11.60 11.03 9.99
C SER A 30 -10.47 12.06 9.88
N LYS A 31 -10.82 13.35 9.89
CA LYS A 31 -9.81 14.42 9.94
C LYS A 31 -8.96 14.32 11.21
N ALA A 32 -9.58 13.97 12.35
CA ALA A 32 -8.89 13.80 13.63
C ALA A 32 -7.85 12.68 13.57
N TRP A 33 -8.20 11.53 12.99
CA TRP A 33 -7.27 10.41 12.80
C TRP A 33 -6.11 10.78 11.87
N ASN A 34 -6.38 11.45 10.77
CA ASN A 34 -5.33 11.91 9.85
C ASN A 34 -4.37 12.90 10.54
N SER A 35 -4.90 13.86 11.30
CA SER A 35 -4.07 14.79 12.10
C SER A 35 -3.23 14.06 13.15
N TYR A 36 -3.82 13.07 13.83
CA TYR A 36 -3.08 12.23 14.76
C TYR A 36 -1.94 11.46 14.07
N LEU A 37 -2.18 10.86 12.91
CA LEU A 37 -1.14 10.18 12.13
C LEU A 37 -0.05 11.13 11.66
N ASP A 38 -0.38 12.37 11.30
CA ASP A 38 0.60 13.38 10.89
C ASP A 38 1.52 13.81 12.03
N THR A 39 1.01 13.83 13.26
CA THR A 39 1.78 14.17 14.46
C THR A 39 2.56 13.00 15.03
N THR A 40 1.96 11.81 15.02
CA THR A 40 2.51 10.59 15.64
C THR A 40 3.21 9.68 14.67
N ARG A 41 3.47 10.11 13.40
CA ARG A 41 4.03 9.28 12.33
C ARG A 41 4.78 8.07 12.86
N LEU A 42 4.07 6.96 12.93
CA LEU A 42 4.69 5.66 13.18
C LEU A 42 5.71 5.48 12.04
N GLY A 43 6.99 5.69 12.35
CA GLY A 43 8.07 5.66 11.36
C GLY A 43 8.28 4.28 10.71
N ARG A 44 7.32 3.35 10.88
CA ARG A 44 7.37 1.99 10.38
C ARG A 44 6.37 1.83 9.24
N MET A 45 6.83 1.26 8.15
CA MET A 45 6.03 0.99 6.96
C MET A 45 6.27 -0.44 6.50
N PHE A 46 5.29 -1.00 5.82
CA PHE A 46 5.46 -2.25 5.08
C PHE A 46 6.59 -2.07 4.05
N PRO A 47 7.60 -2.96 4.02
CA PRO A 47 8.87 -2.67 3.35
C PRO A 47 8.84 -2.81 1.83
N LEU A 48 7.85 -3.50 1.26
CA LEU A 48 7.80 -3.81 -0.17
C LEU A 48 6.67 -3.06 -0.89
N THR A 49 6.91 -2.74 -2.15
CA THR A 49 5.86 -2.49 -3.11
C THR A 49 5.75 -3.69 -4.03
N VAL A 50 4.53 -4.15 -4.27
CA VAL A 50 4.27 -5.35 -5.06
C VAL A 50 3.25 -5.08 -6.16
N LYS A 51 3.31 -5.90 -7.20
CA LYS A 51 2.27 -6.03 -8.19
C LYS A 51 1.65 -7.41 -8.07
N VAL A 52 0.34 -7.47 -8.08
CA VAL A 52 -0.42 -8.69 -7.83
C VAL A 52 -1.24 -9.04 -9.06
N TRP A 53 -1.14 -10.29 -9.47
CA TRP A 53 -1.98 -10.94 -10.48
C TRP A 53 -2.59 -12.19 -9.89
N ASP A 54 -3.44 -12.85 -10.68
CA ASP A 54 -4.07 -14.10 -10.26
C ASP A 54 -3.02 -15.14 -9.87
N GLU A 55 -1.99 -15.30 -10.69
CA GLU A 55 -0.97 -16.35 -10.52
C GLU A 55 0.24 -15.91 -9.69
N ALA A 56 0.53 -14.62 -9.58
CA ALA A 56 1.77 -14.14 -8.99
C ALA A 56 1.65 -12.85 -8.18
N MET A 57 2.49 -12.74 -7.16
CA MET A 57 2.77 -11.50 -6.45
C MET A 57 4.25 -11.17 -6.63
N VAL A 58 4.56 -10.09 -7.33
CA VAL A 58 5.92 -9.74 -7.74
C VAL A 58 6.37 -8.44 -7.07
N VAL A 59 7.56 -8.42 -6.52
CA VAL A 59 8.18 -7.22 -5.95
C VAL A 59 8.46 -6.21 -7.06
N THR A 60 7.96 -4.99 -6.90
CA THR A 60 8.26 -3.86 -7.79
C THR A 60 9.24 -2.87 -7.18
N GLY A 61 9.40 -2.91 -5.86
CA GLY A 61 10.39 -2.13 -5.14
C GLY A 61 10.51 -2.57 -3.69
N ASN A 62 11.69 -2.36 -3.13
CA ASN A 62 12.01 -2.61 -1.73
C ASN A 62 12.52 -1.30 -1.11
N LEU A 63 11.88 -0.85 -0.05
CA LEU A 63 12.27 0.36 0.67
C LEU A 63 13.58 0.15 1.44
N ASN A 64 13.87 -1.09 1.84
CA ASN A 64 15.15 -1.49 2.44
C ASN A 64 16.20 -1.71 1.34
N ARG A 65 16.78 -0.65 0.81
CA ARG A 65 17.69 -0.66 -0.34
C ARG A 65 18.93 -1.55 -0.20
N ARG A 66 19.27 -1.98 1.03
CA ARG A 66 20.39 -2.87 1.31
C ARG A 66 20.03 -4.36 1.16
N ASP A 67 18.76 -4.68 1.02
CA ASP A 67 18.30 -6.05 0.78
C ASP A 67 18.56 -6.42 -0.68
N SER A 68 19.41 -7.42 -0.88
CA SER A 68 19.78 -7.95 -2.19
C SER A 68 18.94 -9.16 -2.63
N ILE A 69 18.04 -9.65 -1.78
CA ILE A 69 17.25 -10.86 -2.02
C ILE A 69 15.87 -10.50 -2.57
N LEU A 70 15.12 -9.66 -1.85
CA LEU A 70 13.79 -9.22 -2.28
C LEU A 70 13.90 -8.02 -3.22
N THR A 71 14.60 -8.21 -4.31
CA THR A 71 14.77 -7.20 -5.36
C THR A 71 13.58 -7.17 -6.31
N ARG A 72 13.54 -6.17 -7.18
CA ARG A 72 12.52 -6.07 -8.22
C ARG A 72 12.50 -7.33 -9.09
N GLY A 73 11.33 -7.93 -9.24
CA GLY A 73 11.11 -9.17 -9.98
C GLY A 73 11.01 -10.41 -9.09
N ALA A 74 11.38 -10.34 -7.79
CA ALA A 74 11.23 -11.47 -6.87
C ALA A 74 9.75 -11.84 -6.73
N ILE A 75 9.45 -13.13 -6.79
CA ILE A 75 8.08 -13.67 -6.66
C ILE A 75 7.84 -14.02 -5.20
N ILE A 76 6.83 -13.41 -4.60
CA ILE A 76 6.42 -13.65 -3.21
C ILE A 76 5.29 -14.68 -3.19
N THR A 77 5.43 -15.71 -2.36
CA THR A 77 4.45 -16.78 -2.19
C THR A 77 3.67 -16.67 -0.89
N ARG A 78 4.27 -16.06 0.14
CA ARG A 78 3.62 -15.85 1.45
C ARG A 78 4.21 -14.62 2.16
N ILE A 79 3.43 -14.05 3.05
CA ILE A 79 3.87 -12.98 3.95
C ILE A 79 3.45 -13.34 5.37
N ASN A 80 4.42 -13.47 6.26
CA ASN A 80 4.26 -14.07 7.57
C ASN A 80 3.66 -15.49 7.41
N GLU A 81 2.56 -15.77 8.08
CA GLU A 81 1.93 -17.11 8.04
C GLU A 81 0.88 -17.26 6.92
N ARG A 82 0.60 -16.19 6.13
CA ARG A 82 -0.46 -16.18 5.12
C ARG A 82 0.09 -16.36 3.72
N THR A 83 -0.53 -17.24 2.97
CA THR A 83 -0.24 -17.44 1.55
C THR A 83 -0.69 -16.22 0.72
N LYS A 84 -0.21 -16.12 -0.52
CA LYS A 84 -0.63 -15.09 -1.47
C LYS A 84 -2.16 -15.13 -1.67
N GLU A 85 -2.73 -16.30 -1.79
CA GLU A 85 -4.16 -16.53 -2.01
C GLU A 85 -4.99 -16.00 -0.84
N GLU A 86 -4.66 -16.40 0.38
CA GLU A 86 -5.33 -15.93 1.61
C GLU A 86 -5.25 -14.41 1.76
N LEU A 87 -4.09 -13.82 1.43
CA LEU A 87 -3.91 -12.38 1.47
C LEU A 87 -4.79 -11.67 0.45
N VAL A 88 -4.78 -12.14 -0.80
CA VAL A 88 -5.56 -11.54 -1.90
C VAL A 88 -7.06 -11.63 -1.61
N ASP A 89 -7.55 -12.78 -1.18
CA ASP A 89 -8.96 -12.98 -0.88
C ASP A 89 -9.42 -12.09 0.28
N THR A 90 -8.62 -12.03 1.35
CA THR A 90 -8.92 -11.13 2.48
C THR A 90 -8.92 -9.67 2.07
N MET A 91 -7.95 -9.25 1.24
CA MET A 91 -7.88 -7.87 0.76
C MET A 91 -9.02 -7.54 -0.20
N PHE A 92 -9.38 -8.47 -1.09
CA PHE A 92 -10.48 -8.29 -2.04
C PHE A 92 -11.84 -8.12 -1.34
N ALA A 93 -12.04 -8.81 -0.22
CA ALA A 93 -13.23 -8.64 0.60
C ALA A 93 -13.36 -7.23 1.22
N ASN A 94 -12.28 -6.43 1.20
CA ASN A 94 -12.21 -5.09 1.76
C ASN A 94 -11.98 -3.98 0.72
N ILE A 95 -12.02 -4.31 -0.57
CA ILE A 95 -11.86 -3.36 -1.69
C ILE A 95 -13.18 -3.24 -2.44
N SER A 96 -13.76 -2.04 -2.43
CA SER A 96 -14.94 -1.73 -3.23
C SER A 96 -14.59 -1.71 -4.73
N THR A 97 -15.50 -2.21 -5.55
CA THR A 97 -15.41 -2.17 -7.01
C THR A 97 -16.80 -2.14 -7.63
N ASP A 98 -16.92 -1.69 -8.86
CA ASP A 98 -18.20 -1.75 -9.58
C ASP A 98 -18.45 -3.20 -10.03
N GLY A 99 -19.55 -3.76 -9.54
CA GLY A 99 -19.90 -5.16 -9.77
C GLY A 99 -18.83 -6.12 -9.23
N TYR A 100 -18.57 -7.17 -9.99
CA TYR A 100 -17.62 -8.23 -9.61
C TYR A 100 -16.26 -8.08 -10.33
N ASN A 101 -15.81 -6.86 -10.61
CA ASN A 101 -14.61 -6.59 -11.38
C ASN A 101 -13.31 -6.91 -10.60
N ARG A 102 -12.84 -8.16 -10.72
CA ARG A 102 -11.59 -8.61 -10.10
C ARG A 102 -10.36 -7.88 -10.65
N THR A 103 -10.36 -7.51 -11.93
CA THR A 103 -9.24 -6.77 -12.56
C THR A 103 -9.01 -5.44 -11.88
N HIS A 104 -10.08 -4.70 -11.55
CA HIS A 104 -9.98 -3.46 -10.79
C HIS A 104 -9.35 -3.69 -9.41
N LYS A 105 -9.73 -4.77 -8.71
CA LYS A 105 -9.16 -5.10 -7.40
C LYS A 105 -7.66 -5.42 -7.49
N TYR A 106 -7.23 -6.19 -8.51
CA TYR A 106 -5.80 -6.43 -8.77
C TYR A 106 -5.03 -5.15 -9.08
N GLN A 107 -5.58 -4.26 -9.92
CA GLN A 107 -4.98 -2.97 -10.22
C GLN A 107 -4.86 -2.10 -8.97
N THR A 108 -5.89 -2.08 -8.14
CA THR A 108 -5.90 -1.34 -6.87
C THR A 108 -4.81 -1.84 -5.93
N LEU A 109 -4.68 -3.16 -5.72
CA LEU A 109 -3.60 -3.75 -4.92
C LEU A 109 -2.21 -3.46 -5.50
N SER A 110 -2.10 -3.41 -6.82
CA SER A 110 -0.85 -3.18 -7.54
C SER A 110 -0.47 -1.69 -7.60
N ASN A 111 -1.33 -0.81 -7.14
CA ASN A 111 -1.04 0.62 -7.12
C ASN A 111 0.05 0.91 -6.07
N ARG A 112 0.94 1.87 -6.40
CA ARG A 112 2.14 2.17 -5.61
C ARG A 112 1.80 2.37 -4.12
N GLY A 113 2.33 1.49 -3.26
CA GLY A 113 2.17 1.55 -1.80
C GLY A 113 0.80 1.12 -1.25
N PHE A 114 -0.20 0.89 -2.10
CA PHE A 114 -1.54 0.53 -1.64
C PHE A 114 -1.57 -0.84 -0.96
N PHE A 115 -0.82 -1.83 -1.51
CA PHE A 115 -0.72 -3.15 -0.90
C PHE A 115 -0.25 -3.07 0.56
N GLY A 116 0.84 -2.35 0.81
CA GLY A 116 1.37 -2.18 2.17
C GLY A 116 0.40 -1.44 3.08
N SER A 117 -0.34 -0.46 2.57
CA SER A 117 -1.35 0.28 3.33
C SER A 117 -2.52 -0.62 3.73
N ILE A 118 -3.09 -1.40 2.81
CA ILE A 118 -4.19 -2.30 3.14
C ILE A 118 -3.70 -3.48 4.00
N TYR A 119 -2.47 -3.99 3.75
CA TYR A 119 -1.88 -5.03 4.60
C TYR A 119 -1.82 -4.57 6.06
N THR A 120 -1.26 -3.39 6.32
CA THR A 120 -1.16 -2.86 7.68
C THR A 120 -2.51 -2.51 8.31
N THR A 121 -3.49 -2.13 7.51
CA THR A 121 -4.86 -1.88 7.98
C THR A 121 -5.54 -3.18 8.44
N LEU A 122 -5.35 -4.27 7.69
CA LEU A 122 -6.02 -5.54 7.96
C LEU A 122 -5.31 -6.39 9.00
N PHE A 123 -3.97 -6.41 8.96
CA PHE A 123 -3.14 -7.35 9.74
C PHE A 123 -2.25 -6.66 10.78
N GLY A 124 -2.23 -5.32 10.80
CA GLY A 124 -1.39 -4.56 11.71
C GLY A 124 0.02 -4.31 11.20
N ILE A 125 0.76 -3.50 11.95
CA ILE A 125 2.17 -3.19 11.70
C ILE A 125 3.02 -4.10 12.57
N SER A 126 4.00 -4.77 11.97
CA SER A 126 5.01 -5.59 12.66
C SER A 126 6.37 -4.92 12.60
N ASP A 127 7.26 -5.27 13.52
CA ASP A 127 8.67 -4.84 13.49
C ASP A 127 9.45 -5.52 12.38
N THR A 128 9.08 -6.76 12.07
CA THR A 128 9.67 -7.61 11.03
C THR A 128 8.56 -8.29 10.23
N TYR A 129 8.90 -8.63 8.99
CA TYR A 129 8.05 -9.40 8.09
C TYR A 129 8.83 -10.58 7.55
N THR A 130 8.21 -11.76 7.59
CA THR A 130 8.76 -12.99 7.01
C THR A 130 8.12 -13.21 5.64
N PHE A 131 8.95 -13.26 4.60
CA PHE A 131 8.52 -13.48 3.23
C PHE A 131 8.92 -14.86 2.74
N GLY A 132 7.96 -15.64 2.25
CA GLY A 132 8.25 -16.76 1.37
C GLY A 132 8.39 -16.25 -0.05
N TYR A 133 9.44 -16.70 -0.76
CA TYR A 133 9.73 -16.26 -2.12
C TYR A 133 10.30 -17.40 -2.96
N LEU A 134 10.25 -17.28 -4.27
CA LEU A 134 10.93 -18.18 -5.20
C LEU A 134 12.30 -17.61 -5.56
N ASP A 135 13.32 -18.44 -5.44
CA ASP A 135 14.67 -18.10 -5.91
C ASP A 135 14.78 -18.22 -7.45
N SER A 136 15.95 -17.88 -7.99
CA SER A 136 16.22 -17.94 -9.44
C SER A 136 16.08 -19.34 -10.04
N THR A 137 16.08 -20.38 -9.21
CA THR A 137 15.88 -21.79 -9.63
C THR A 137 14.43 -22.26 -9.46
N GLY A 138 13.52 -21.36 -9.01
CA GLY A 138 12.12 -21.69 -8.73
C GLY A 138 11.91 -22.40 -7.38
N LYS A 139 12.93 -22.54 -6.54
CA LYS A 139 12.79 -23.17 -5.22
C LYS A 139 12.23 -22.16 -4.21
N SER A 140 11.28 -22.64 -3.39
CA SER A 140 10.71 -21.83 -2.30
C SER A 140 11.75 -21.63 -1.18
N LYS A 141 11.94 -20.38 -0.79
CA LYS A 141 12.79 -19.96 0.32
C LYS A 141 12.05 -18.97 1.21
N THR A 142 12.60 -18.74 2.39
CA THR A 142 12.03 -17.80 3.36
C THR A 142 13.11 -16.83 3.83
N ILE A 143 12.73 -15.55 3.99
CA ILE A 143 13.58 -14.51 4.55
C ILE A 143 12.75 -13.61 5.47
N THR A 144 13.37 -13.16 6.55
CA THR A 144 12.77 -12.17 7.46
C THR A 144 13.53 -10.85 7.32
N ILE A 145 12.80 -9.80 7.02
CA ILE A 145 13.36 -8.44 6.91
C ILE A 145 12.64 -7.48 7.86
N PRO A 146 13.32 -6.43 8.34
CA PRO A 146 12.70 -5.43 9.20
C PRO A 146 11.66 -4.61 8.42
N ALA A 147 10.66 -4.09 9.15
CA ALA A 147 9.83 -3.00 8.64
C ALA A 147 10.72 -1.83 8.21
N TYR A 148 10.31 -1.14 7.16
CA TYR A 148 10.99 0.07 6.75
C TYR A 148 10.75 1.17 7.78
N LYS A 149 11.83 1.79 8.28
CA LYS A 149 11.76 2.96 9.14
C LYS A 149 12.05 4.20 8.30
N ALA A 150 11.05 5.04 8.11
CA ALA A 150 11.26 6.33 7.47
C ALA A 150 12.19 7.18 8.35
N VAL A 151 13.37 7.50 7.85
CA VAL A 151 14.25 8.47 8.49
C VAL A 151 13.64 9.85 8.23
N ARG A 152 13.28 10.58 9.28
CA ARG A 152 12.93 11.99 9.15
C ARG A 152 14.18 12.72 8.67
N ASP A 153 14.16 13.21 7.46
CA ASP A 153 15.12 14.21 7.04
C ASP A 153 14.75 15.53 7.73
N THR A 154 15.33 15.77 8.89
CA THR A 154 15.14 17.00 9.66
C THR A 154 15.93 18.16 9.06
N SER A 155 16.78 17.90 8.06
CA SER A 155 17.61 18.91 7.40
C SER A 155 16.90 19.61 6.23
N ALA A 156 15.72 19.16 5.84
CA ALA A 156 15.07 19.67 4.66
C ALA A 156 13.88 20.54 4.99
N ARG A 157 14.02 21.79 4.75
CA ARG A 157 13.03 22.81 4.32
C ARG A 157 13.12 24.15 5.02
N THR A 158 14.32 24.65 5.15
CA THR A 158 14.52 26.10 5.21
C THR A 158 14.88 26.70 3.83
N GLY A 159 14.82 25.88 2.79
CA GLY A 159 14.94 26.37 1.41
C GLY A 159 13.58 26.80 0.87
N THR A 160 13.26 28.09 0.96
CA THR A 160 12.30 28.72 0.05
C THR A 160 12.72 28.35 -1.37
N ARG A 161 11.93 27.51 -2.05
CA ARG A 161 12.11 27.34 -3.49
C ARG A 161 12.03 28.73 -4.11
N PRO A 162 13.05 29.19 -4.86
CA PRO A 162 12.91 30.45 -5.56
C PRO A 162 11.67 30.35 -6.44
N PHE A 163 10.79 31.34 -6.33
CA PHE A 163 9.62 31.48 -7.16
C PHE A 163 10.12 31.61 -8.60
N THR A 164 10.05 30.54 -9.38
CA THR A 164 10.25 30.60 -10.82
C THR A 164 8.90 30.99 -11.41
N PRO A 165 8.77 32.19 -11.98
CA PRO A 165 7.54 32.58 -12.63
C PRO A 165 7.21 31.56 -13.71
N SER A 166 6.07 30.88 -13.60
CA SER A 166 5.58 30.06 -14.69
C SER A 166 5.33 30.95 -15.89
N LEU A 167 5.91 30.60 -17.04
CA LEU A 167 5.57 31.24 -18.29
C LEU A 167 4.04 31.27 -18.47
N PRO A 168 3.48 32.39 -18.96
CA PRO A 168 2.05 32.49 -19.19
C PRO A 168 1.59 31.32 -20.06
N GLN A 169 0.65 30.55 -19.56
CA GLN A 169 0.04 29.47 -20.37
C GLN A 169 -0.72 30.12 -21.52
N PRO A 170 -0.54 29.66 -22.78
CA PRO A 170 -1.30 30.17 -23.89
C PRO A 170 -2.79 29.99 -23.64
N SER A 171 -3.57 31.02 -23.95
CA SER A 171 -5.00 31.05 -23.75
C SER A 171 -5.68 29.90 -24.52
N LYS A 172 -6.88 29.47 -24.05
CA LYS A 172 -7.66 28.40 -24.73
C LYS A 172 -7.91 28.68 -26.22
N LYS A 173 -7.85 29.95 -26.63
CA LYS A 173 -8.03 30.41 -28.01
C LYS A 173 -6.79 30.17 -28.90
N GLU A 174 -5.59 30.22 -28.32
CA GLU A 174 -4.34 29.99 -29.05
C GLU A 174 -4.02 28.49 -29.22
N ARG A 175 -4.60 27.61 -28.41
CA ARG A 175 -4.46 26.16 -28.55
C ARG A 175 -5.31 25.51 -29.64
N ARG A 176 -6.14 26.31 -30.36
CA ARG A 176 -7.09 25.83 -31.40
C ARG A 176 -6.75 26.33 -32.81
N ARG A 177 -5.54 26.85 -33.01
CA ARG A 177 -5.04 27.22 -34.34
C ARG A 177 -3.90 26.30 -34.80
#